data_46ae8bbd8d3ce37ff58083853582474f
#
_entry.id   46ae8bbd8d3ce37ff58083853582474f
#
_cell.length_a   1.000
_cell.length_b   1.000
_cell.length_c   1.000
_cell.angle_alpha   90.00
_cell.angle_beta   90.00
_cell.angle_gamma   90.00
#
_symmetry.space_group_name_H-M   'P 1'
#
loop_
_entity.id
_entity.type
_entity.pdbx_description
1 polymer ?
#
loop_
_entity_poly.entity_id
_entity_poly.type
_entity_poly.pdbx_seq_one_letter_code
_entity_poly.pdbx_strand_id
1 'polypeptide(L)'
;GVPVTGPTTTDAGVKAAYAPSPFTFCLRCSTSYESRGNEYARLASLTSEGRSSAMTILSTSLVRSLKQVDDPGFDQRARKLLTFVDNRQDASLQSGHVNDFLQVTQLRSALAKAVAEAGHEGLATTDIGATVLDAMEISFEEYSKAENPLGSIRRKTEEAMRAVIQYR
;
A
#
# COMPACT_ATOMS: atom_id res chain seq x y z
N GLY A 1 32.79 0.83 -12.24
CA GLY A 1 31.65 1.70 -11.92
C GLY A 1 31.11 2.32 -13.20
N VAL A 2 29.83 2.09 -13.48
CA VAL A 2 29.16 2.75 -14.62
C VAL A 2 28.82 4.18 -14.17
N PRO A 3 29.23 5.22 -14.90
CA PRO A 3 28.88 6.59 -14.54
C PRO A 3 27.37 6.78 -14.68
N VAL A 4 26.73 7.16 -13.61
CA VAL A 4 25.32 7.56 -13.61
C VAL A 4 25.26 9.00 -14.11
N THR A 5 24.95 9.18 -15.40
CA THR A 5 24.71 10.49 -16.00
C THR A 5 23.22 10.74 -16.06
N GLY A 6 22.70 11.57 -15.16
CA GLY A 6 21.33 12.06 -15.21
C GLY A 6 21.24 13.51 -14.79
N PRO A 7 20.26 14.27 -15.26
CA PRO A 7 20.09 15.68 -14.88
C PRO A 7 19.80 15.79 -13.39
N THR A 8 20.60 16.58 -12.71
CA THR A 8 20.37 16.98 -11.31
C THR A 8 19.36 18.12 -11.31
N THR A 9 18.12 17.86 -11.00
CA THR A 9 17.15 18.93 -10.73
C THR A 9 17.36 19.45 -9.32
N THR A 10 17.83 20.68 -9.23
CA THR A 10 17.92 21.49 -8.03
C THR A 10 16.65 22.31 -7.94
N ASP A 11 15.72 21.92 -7.10
CA ASP A 11 14.87 22.76 -6.26
C ASP A 11 13.83 21.88 -5.58
N ALA A 12 13.87 21.82 -4.25
CA ALA A 12 12.86 21.21 -3.37
C ALA A 12 12.46 19.75 -3.65
N GLY A 13 13.11 19.04 -4.56
CA GLY A 13 12.87 17.65 -4.89
C GLY A 13 13.85 16.68 -4.23
N VAL A 14 13.47 15.43 -4.12
CA VAL A 14 14.37 14.34 -3.71
C VAL A 14 15.41 14.13 -4.81
N LYS A 15 16.70 14.18 -4.46
CA LYS A 15 17.77 13.84 -5.41
C LYS A 15 17.64 12.38 -5.83
N ALA A 16 17.39 12.15 -7.11
CA ALA A 16 17.28 10.82 -7.68
C ALA A 16 18.21 10.67 -8.88
N ALA A 17 18.72 9.45 -9.09
CA ALA A 17 19.53 9.11 -10.25
C ALA A 17 18.79 8.04 -11.07
N TYR A 18 18.78 8.22 -12.37
CA TYR A 18 18.22 7.24 -13.29
C TYR A 18 19.30 6.20 -13.67
N ALA A 19 18.99 4.93 -13.47
CA ALA A 19 19.81 3.84 -13.97
C ALA A 19 19.09 3.15 -15.14
N PRO A 20 19.71 3.01 -16.32
CA PRO A 20 19.07 2.33 -17.43
C PRO A 20 18.93 0.82 -17.15
N SER A 21 17.88 0.21 -17.70
CA SER A 21 17.69 -1.24 -17.69
C SER A 21 18.64 -1.92 -18.69
N PRO A 22 19.15 -3.13 -18.38
CA PRO A 22 18.89 -3.95 -17.21
C PRO A 22 19.70 -3.53 -15.97
N PHE A 23 19.02 -3.45 -14.83
CA PHE A 23 19.66 -3.13 -13.55
C PHE A 23 20.03 -4.43 -12.83
N THR A 24 21.32 -4.70 -12.73
CA THR A 24 21.85 -6.01 -12.30
C THR A 24 22.61 -5.98 -10.98
N PHE A 25 22.58 -4.90 -10.24
CA PHE A 25 23.30 -4.78 -8.97
C PHE A 25 22.53 -3.98 -7.92
N CYS A 26 22.80 -4.25 -6.64
CA CYS A 26 22.22 -3.50 -5.54
C CYS A 26 23.04 -2.25 -5.24
N LEU A 27 22.41 -1.07 -5.26
CA LEU A 27 23.07 0.21 -4.96
C LEU A 27 23.57 0.33 -3.51
N ARG A 28 22.98 -0.43 -2.59
CA ARG A 28 23.33 -0.36 -1.17
C ARG A 28 24.51 -1.26 -0.80
N CYS A 29 24.51 -2.50 -1.31
CA CYS A 29 25.51 -3.49 -0.92
C CYS A 29 26.43 -3.92 -2.06
N SER A 30 26.26 -3.34 -3.26
CA SER A 30 27.03 -3.63 -4.49
C SER A 30 26.96 -5.09 -4.94
N THR A 31 26.06 -5.91 -4.38
CA THR A 31 25.86 -7.28 -4.83
C THR A 31 25.41 -7.27 -6.29
N SER A 32 26.12 -8.00 -7.14
CA SER A 32 25.82 -8.14 -8.57
C SER A 32 25.03 -9.42 -8.84
N TYR A 33 24.03 -9.33 -9.70
CA TYR A 33 23.23 -10.47 -10.14
C TYR A 33 23.61 -10.79 -11.58
N GLU A 34 24.25 -11.94 -11.77
CA GLU A 34 24.61 -12.40 -13.13
C GLU A 34 23.36 -12.81 -13.92
N SER A 35 23.40 -12.58 -15.24
CA SER A 35 22.27 -12.80 -16.13
C SER A 35 21.82 -14.26 -16.29
N ARG A 36 22.55 -15.23 -15.74
CA ARG A 36 22.35 -16.68 -15.90
C ARG A 36 21.95 -17.43 -14.63
N GLY A 37 21.36 -16.79 -13.63
CA GLY A 37 20.88 -17.46 -12.41
C GLY A 37 19.40 -17.83 -12.47
N ASN A 38 18.97 -18.73 -11.60
CA ASN A 38 17.60 -19.23 -11.49
C ASN A 38 16.63 -18.06 -11.22
N GLU A 39 15.52 -17.95 -11.95
CA GLU A 39 14.60 -16.80 -11.91
C GLU A 39 13.98 -16.52 -10.54
N TYR A 40 13.89 -17.51 -9.68
CA TYR A 40 13.32 -17.39 -8.33
C TYR A 40 14.11 -16.51 -7.35
N ALA A 41 15.36 -16.17 -7.65
CA ALA A 41 16.22 -15.36 -6.77
C ALA A 41 16.49 -13.95 -7.32
N ARG A 42 15.85 -13.53 -8.41
CA ARG A 42 16.10 -12.25 -9.06
C ARG A 42 15.12 -11.17 -8.60
N LEU A 43 15.62 -9.95 -8.54
CA LEU A 43 14.75 -8.78 -8.49
C LEU A 43 13.87 -8.79 -9.74
N ALA A 44 12.56 -8.81 -9.54
CA ALA A 44 11.61 -8.77 -10.65
C ALA A 44 11.84 -7.52 -11.49
N SER A 45 11.83 -7.70 -12.80
CA SER A 45 11.87 -6.57 -13.73
C SER A 45 10.57 -5.78 -13.62
N LEU A 46 10.68 -4.48 -13.35
CA LEU A 46 9.53 -3.55 -13.25
C LEU A 46 8.83 -3.28 -14.61
N THR A 47 9.13 -4.06 -15.66
CA THR A 47 8.83 -3.64 -17.03
C THR A 47 7.43 -3.92 -17.55
N SER A 48 6.70 -4.93 -17.09
CA SER A 48 5.35 -5.21 -17.63
C SER A 48 4.26 -5.31 -16.56
N GLU A 49 4.58 -5.78 -15.38
CA GLU A 49 3.64 -5.89 -14.27
C GLU A 49 3.50 -4.57 -13.49
N GLY A 50 4.42 -3.63 -13.71
CA GLY A 50 4.44 -2.33 -13.04
C GLY A 50 3.30 -1.38 -13.40
N ARG A 51 2.54 -1.64 -14.48
CA ARG A 51 1.46 -0.74 -14.92
C ARG A 51 0.34 -0.65 -13.89
N SER A 52 -0.14 -1.76 -13.39
CA SER A 52 -1.20 -1.81 -12.38
C SER A 52 -0.73 -1.21 -11.05
N SER A 53 0.48 -1.52 -10.62
CA SER A 53 1.07 -0.95 -9.40
C SER A 53 1.30 0.55 -9.52
N ALA A 54 1.84 1.01 -10.65
CA ALA A 54 2.05 2.43 -10.91
C ALA A 54 0.71 3.21 -10.92
N MET A 55 -0.30 2.69 -11.61
CA MET A 55 -1.66 3.28 -11.62
C MET A 55 -2.25 3.33 -10.21
N THR A 56 -2.09 2.29 -9.42
CA THR A 56 -2.59 2.24 -8.05
C THR A 56 -1.92 3.30 -7.17
N ILE A 57 -0.59 3.41 -7.23
CA ILE A 57 0.17 4.40 -6.45
C ILE A 57 -0.20 5.83 -6.88
N LEU A 58 -0.24 6.09 -8.18
CA LEU A 58 -0.60 7.41 -8.72
C LEU A 58 -2.04 7.80 -8.36
N SER A 59 -2.99 6.88 -8.55
CA SER A 59 -4.41 7.11 -8.23
C SER A 59 -4.62 7.37 -6.73
N THR A 60 -3.99 6.58 -5.87
CA THR A 60 -4.06 6.75 -4.41
C THR A 60 -3.45 8.08 -3.97
N SER A 61 -2.27 8.43 -4.52
CA SER A 61 -1.60 9.70 -4.24
C SER A 61 -2.44 10.89 -4.69
N LEU A 62 -3.03 10.83 -5.89
CA LEU A 62 -3.90 11.88 -6.42
C LEU A 62 -5.15 12.06 -5.59
N VAL A 63 -5.84 10.96 -5.20
CA VAL A 63 -7.02 11.03 -4.32
C VAL A 63 -6.66 11.62 -2.96
N ARG A 64 -5.50 11.24 -2.41
CA ARG A 64 -5.01 11.83 -1.15
C ARG A 64 -4.79 13.34 -1.28
N SER A 65 -4.16 13.79 -2.36
CA SER A 65 -3.95 15.21 -2.64
C SER A 65 -5.28 15.95 -2.82
N LEU A 66 -6.25 15.36 -3.55
CA LEU A 66 -7.58 15.93 -3.73
C LEU A 66 -8.33 16.09 -2.40
N LYS A 67 -8.16 15.15 -1.46
CA LYS A 67 -8.76 15.25 -0.12
C LYS A 67 -8.16 16.37 0.73
N GLN A 68 -6.92 16.76 0.45
CA GLN A 68 -6.20 17.82 1.18
C GLN A 68 -6.47 19.23 0.60
N VAL A 69 -7.16 19.33 -0.53
CA VAL A 69 -7.54 20.65 -1.10
C VAL A 69 -8.51 21.33 -0.14
N ASP A 70 -8.10 22.45 0.40
CA ASP A 70 -8.94 23.30 1.26
C ASP A 70 -9.56 24.42 0.43
N ASP A 71 -10.62 24.06 -0.31
CA ASP A 71 -11.41 24.98 -1.12
C ASP A 71 -12.89 24.83 -0.74
N PRO A 72 -13.52 25.85 -0.16
CA PRO A 72 -14.93 25.80 0.23
C PRO A 72 -15.89 25.61 -0.96
N GLY A 73 -15.47 25.93 -2.17
CA GLY A 73 -16.23 25.68 -3.41
C GLY A 73 -16.15 24.22 -3.90
N PHE A 74 -15.31 23.41 -3.29
CA PHE A 74 -15.08 22.03 -3.72
C PHE A 74 -15.70 21.03 -2.75
N ASP A 75 -16.91 20.55 -3.09
CA ASP A 75 -17.64 19.58 -2.27
C ASP A 75 -16.80 18.31 -2.02
N GLN A 76 -16.84 17.80 -0.81
CA GLN A 76 -16.19 16.54 -0.43
C GLN A 76 -16.64 15.36 -1.31
N ARG A 77 -17.89 15.37 -1.74
CA ARG A 77 -18.44 14.34 -2.65
C ARG A 77 -17.85 14.39 -4.07
N ALA A 78 -17.32 15.55 -4.47
CA ALA A 78 -16.64 15.74 -5.75
C ALA A 78 -15.15 15.30 -5.72
N ARG A 79 -14.58 15.04 -4.54
CA ARG A 79 -13.18 14.60 -4.36
C ARG A 79 -13.00 13.13 -4.74
N LYS A 80 -13.29 12.82 -6.00
CA LYS A 80 -13.23 11.47 -6.57
C LYS A 80 -12.36 11.47 -7.80
N LEU A 81 -11.68 10.36 -8.03
CA LEU A 81 -10.94 10.09 -9.25
C LEU A 81 -11.73 9.09 -10.09
N LEU A 82 -11.98 9.44 -11.34
CA LEU A 82 -12.54 8.53 -12.33
C LEU A 82 -11.43 8.14 -13.31
N THR A 83 -11.19 6.85 -13.44
CA THR A 83 -10.20 6.31 -14.38
C THR A 83 -10.90 5.50 -15.46
N PHE A 84 -10.42 5.63 -16.70
CA PHE A 84 -10.94 4.89 -17.84
C PHE A 84 -9.85 3.93 -18.34
N VAL A 85 -10.27 2.73 -18.66
CA VAL A 85 -9.44 1.71 -19.28
C VAL A 85 -10.21 1.23 -20.51
N ASP A 86 -9.53 1.06 -21.62
CA ASP A 86 -10.11 0.68 -22.90
C ASP A 86 -10.63 -0.76 -22.96
N ASN A 87 -10.20 -1.60 -22.02
CA ASN A 87 -10.53 -3.02 -21.96
C ASN A 87 -11.22 -3.37 -20.62
N ARG A 88 -12.35 -4.09 -20.69
CA ARG A 88 -13.09 -4.57 -19.52
C ARG A 88 -12.26 -5.48 -18.61
N GLN A 89 -11.43 -6.33 -19.21
CA GLN A 89 -10.59 -7.27 -18.47
C GLN A 89 -9.55 -6.51 -17.67
N ASP A 90 -8.90 -5.52 -18.26
CA ASP A 90 -7.92 -4.68 -17.60
C ASP A 90 -8.57 -3.83 -16.49
N ALA A 91 -9.78 -3.32 -16.70
CA ALA A 91 -10.53 -2.60 -15.68
C ALA A 91 -10.84 -3.46 -14.46
N SER A 92 -11.25 -4.71 -14.67
CA SER A 92 -11.52 -5.67 -13.60
C SER A 92 -10.25 -6.04 -12.82
N LEU A 93 -9.16 -6.35 -13.54
CA LEU A 93 -7.87 -6.64 -12.93
C LEU A 93 -7.33 -5.44 -12.15
N GLN A 94 -7.46 -4.24 -12.71
CA GLN A 94 -7.02 -3.01 -12.06
C GLN A 94 -7.79 -2.73 -10.77
N SER A 95 -9.12 -2.92 -10.77
CA SER A 95 -9.94 -2.71 -9.58
C SER A 95 -9.61 -3.70 -8.47
N GLY A 96 -9.41 -4.97 -8.80
CA GLY A 96 -8.95 -5.99 -7.87
C GLY A 96 -7.59 -5.64 -7.28
N HIS A 97 -6.63 -5.29 -8.13
CA HIS A 97 -5.29 -4.90 -7.71
C HIS A 97 -5.29 -3.67 -6.77
N VAL A 98 -6.09 -2.64 -7.08
CA VAL A 98 -6.23 -1.46 -6.20
C VAL A 98 -6.76 -1.85 -4.84
N ASN A 99 -7.81 -2.68 -4.81
CA ASN A 99 -8.43 -3.12 -3.58
C ASN A 99 -7.47 -3.93 -2.70
N ASP A 100 -6.80 -4.92 -3.29
CA ASP A 100 -5.81 -5.75 -2.60
C ASP A 100 -4.62 -4.91 -2.11
N PHE A 101 -4.13 -3.99 -2.93
CA PHE A 101 -3.03 -3.10 -2.56
C PHE A 101 -3.39 -2.23 -1.35
N LEU A 102 -4.59 -1.65 -1.33
CA LEU A 102 -5.06 -0.82 -0.22
C LEU A 102 -5.19 -1.64 1.06
N GLN A 103 -5.79 -2.83 0.99
CA GLN A 103 -5.93 -3.72 2.16
C GLN A 103 -4.57 -4.12 2.73
N VAL A 104 -3.64 -4.57 1.88
CA VAL A 104 -2.30 -4.96 2.31
C VAL A 104 -1.53 -3.78 2.88
N THR A 105 -1.65 -2.60 2.28
CA THR A 105 -0.95 -1.40 2.74
C THR A 105 -1.49 -0.93 4.08
N GLN A 106 -2.82 -0.93 4.28
CA GLN A 106 -3.45 -0.60 5.55
C GLN A 106 -3.01 -1.57 6.65
N LEU A 107 -3.06 -2.86 6.38
CA LEU A 107 -2.65 -3.89 7.35
C LEU A 107 -1.17 -3.74 7.74
N ARG A 108 -0.29 -3.54 6.76
CA ARG A 108 1.15 -3.34 7.02
C ARG A 108 1.43 -2.06 7.80
N SER A 109 0.71 -0.99 7.48
CA SER A 109 0.85 0.29 8.19
C SER A 109 0.39 0.17 9.64
N ALA A 110 -0.75 -0.48 9.88
CA ALA A 110 -1.28 -0.73 11.22
C ALA A 110 -0.35 -1.63 12.04
N LEU A 111 0.18 -2.71 11.43
CA LEU A 111 1.15 -3.58 12.07
C LEU A 111 2.43 -2.82 12.44
N ALA A 112 2.96 -2.00 11.54
CA ALA A 112 4.15 -1.20 11.81
C ALA A 112 3.92 -0.21 12.95
N LYS A 113 2.72 0.42 13.02
CA LYS A 113 2.31 1.30 14.11
C LYS A 113 2.22 0.52 15.42
N ALA A 114 1.52 -0.60 15.43
CA ALA A 114 1.37 -1.46 16.61
C ALA A 114 2.72 -1.92 17.17
N VAL A 115 3.64 -2.33 16.30
CA VAL A 115 5.02 -2.74 16.71
C VAL A 115 5.80 -1.55 17.26
N ALA A 116 5.68 -0.38 16.65
CA ALA A 116 6.35 0.83 17.13
C ALA A 116 5.84 1.26 18.52
N GLU A 117 4.54 1.15 18.77
CA GLU A 117 3.92 1.45 20.07
C GLU A 117 4.29 0.43 21.16
N ALA A 118 4.44 -0.85 20.80
CA ALA A 118 4.89 -1.89 21.72
C ALA A 118 6.38 -1.74 22.14
N GLY A 119 7.17 -1.03 21.36
CA GLY A 119 8.57 -0.73 21.67
C GLY A 119 9.44 -1.99 21.84
N HIS A 120 10.28 -2.00 22.87
CA HIS A 120 11.22 -3.10 23.14
C HIS A 120 10.56 -4.39 23.66
N GLU A 121 9.36 -4.30 24.21
CA GLU A 121 8.64 -5.48 24.72
C GLU A 121 8.08 -6.33 23.56
N GLY A 122 7.88 -5.73 22.38
CA GLY A 122 7.33 -6.40 21.22
C GLY A 122 5.84 -6.70 21.38
N LEU A 123 5.27 -7.40 20.40
CA LEU A 123 3.88 -7.85 20.38
C LEU A 123 3.81 -9.36 20.60
N ALA A 124 3.01 -9.79 21.58
CA ALA A 124 2.69 -11.20 21.73
C ALA A 124 1.84 -11.67 20.52
N THR A 125 2.14 -12.86 19.99
CA THR A 125 1.44 -13.42 18.84
C THR A 125 -0.08 -13.50 19.05
N THR A 126 -0.50 -13.74 20.31
CA THR A 126 -1.92 -13.80 20.70
C THR A 126 -2.66 -12.46 20.58
N ASP A 127 -1.93 -11.35 20.66
CA ASP A 127 -2.49 -10.01 20.77
C ASP A 127 -2.42 -9.23 19.44
N ILE A 128 -1.70 -9.77 18.44
CA ILE A 128 -1.50 -9.12 17.13
C ILE A 128 -2.85 -8.69 16.53
N GLY A 129 -3.84 -9.59 16.47
CA GLY A 129 -5.12 -9.30 15.84
C GLY A 129 -5.87 -8.14 16.51
N ALA A 130 -5.83 -8.06 17.85
CA ALA A 130 -6.46 -6.98 18.59
C ALA A 130 -5.69 -5.66 18.43
N THR A 131 -4.38 -5.70 18.65
CA THR A 131 -3.53 -4.49 18.62
C THR A 131 -3.48 -3.88 17.22
N VAL A 132 -3.42 -4.70 16.17
CA VAL A 132 -3.46 -4.20 14.78
C VAL A 132 -4.81 -3.61 14.44
N LEU A 133 -5.93 -4.22 14.87
CA LEU A 133 -7.27 -3.66 14.64
C LEU A 133 -7.40 -2.28 15.31
N ASP A 134 -6.94 -2.15 16.55
CA ASP A 134 -6.95 -0.87 17.26
C ASP A 134 -6.04 0.17 16.56
N ALA A 135 -4.87 -0.24 16.09
CA ALA A 135 -3.93 0.62 15.35
C ALA A 135 -4.45 1.06 13.96
N MET A 136 -5.41 0.34 13.37
CA MET A 136 -6.08 0.72 12.12
C MET A 136 -7.00 1.94 12.30
N GLU A 137 -7.44 2.24 13.52
CA GLU A 137 -8.33 3.36 13.85
C GLU A 137 -9.63 3.39 13.02
N ILE A 138 -10.09 2.22 12.55
CA ILE A 138 -11.32 2.10 11.78
C ILE A 138 -12.52 1.95 12.72
N SER A 139 -13.60 2.69 12.43
CA SER A 139 -14.82 2.59 13.19
C SER A 139 -15.55 1.27 12.90
N PHE A 140 -16.38 0.83 13.84
CA PHE A 140 -17.17 -0.39 13.66
C PHE A 140 -18.03 -0.34 12.40
N GLU A 141 -18.59 0.81 12.06
CA GLU A 141 -19.43 1.05 10.90
C GLU A 141 -18.69 0.90 9.56
N GLU A 142 -17.37 1.08 9.56
CA GLU A 142 -16.56 0.95 8.34
C GLU A 142 -16.34 -0.51 7.92
N TYR A 143 -16.31 -1.45 8.87
CA TYR A 143 -16.13 -2.88 8.56
C TYR A 143 -17.37 -3.73 8.82
N SER A 144 -18.44 -3.16 9.37
CA SER A 144 -19.69 -3.84 9.62
C SER A 144 -20.83 -3.21 8.81
N LYS A 145 -21.67 -4.08 8.22
CA LYS A 145 -22.89 -3.65 7.52
C LYS A 145 -24.12 -3.61 8.45
N ALA A 146 -23.95 -3.92 9.72
CA ALA A 146 -25.05 -3.98 10.67
C ALA A 146 -25.45 -2.58 11.13
N GLU A 147 -26.64 -2.14 10.77
CA GLU A 147 -27.27 -0.93 11.32
C GLU A 147 -27.73 -1.23 12.75
N ASN A 148 -27.24 -0.52 13.76
CA ASN A 148 -27.54 -0.68 15.18
C ASN A 148 -27.39 -2.12 15.72
N PRO A 149 -26.18 -2.70 15.70
CA PRO A 149 -25.99 -4.06 16.17
C PRO A 149 -26.22 -4.18 17.67
N LEU A 150 -26.97 -5.21 18.07
CA LEU A 150 -27.03 -5.62 19.48
C LEU A 150 -25.60 -5.88 19.98
N GLY A 151 -25.30 -5.62 21.24
CA GLY A 151 -23.97 -5.75 21.82
C GLY A 151 -23.30 -7.12 21.58
N SER A 152 -24.11 -8.19 21.54
CA SER A 152 -23.62 -9.54 21.21
C SER A 152 -23.17 -9.69 19.75
N ILE A 153 -23.86 -9.04 18.80
CA ILE A 153 -23.51 -9.04 17.38
C ILE A 153 -22.25 -8.22 17.17
N ARG A 154 -22.17 -7.05 17.81
CA ARG A 154 -20.99 -6.18 17.77
C ARG A 154 -19.74 -6.95 18.22
N ARG A 155 -19.80 -7.58 19.38
CA ARG A 155 -18.68 -8.36 19.92
C ARG A 155 -18.25 -9.49 18.98
N LYS A 156 -19.19 -10.27 18.44
CA LYS A 156 -18.88 -11.35 17.50
C LYS A 156 -18.24 -10.85 16.22
N THR A 157 -18.67 -9.69 15.70
CA THR A 157 -18.07 -9.08 14.50
C THR A 157 -16.66 -8.60 14.77
N GLU A 158 -16.42 -7.97 15.92
CA GLU A 158 -15.08 -7.57 16.35
C GLU A 158 -14.16 -8.77 16.56
N GLU A 159 -14.62 -9.83 17.21
CA GLU A 159 -13.86 -11.08 17.38
C GLU A 159 -13.52 -11.72 16.02
N ALA A 160 -14.47 -11.75 15.09
CA ALA A 160 -14.24 -12.26 13.74
C ALA A 160 -13.22 -11.40 12.98
N MET A 161 -13.28 -10.08 13.09
CA MET A 161 -12.33 -9.19 12.44
C MET A 161 -10.90 -9.36 12.99
N ARG A 162 -10.75 -9.45 14.32
CA ARG A 162 -9.47 -9.76 14.98
C ARG A 162 -8.90 -11.09 14.51
N ALA A 163 -9.75 -12.13 14.40
CA ALA A 163 -9.33 -13.42 13.90
C ALA A 163 -8.88 -13.37 12.44
N VAL A 164 -9.55 -12.61 11.59
CA VAL A 164 -9.13 -12.41 10.18
C VAL A 164 -7.76 -11.75 10.11
N ILE A 165 -7.51 -10.74 10.92
CA ILE A 165 -6.21 -10.05 10.97
C ILE A 165 -5.12 -10.99 11.50
N GLN A 166 -5.42 -11.79 12.50
CA GLN A 166 -4.49 -12.74 13.12
C GLN A 166 -3.96 -13.80 12.15
N TYR A 167 -4.79 -14.20 11.17
CA TYR A 167 -4.46 -15.30 10.23
C TYR A 167 -4.10 -14.82 8.81
N ARG A 168 -3.99 -13.52 8.57
CA ARG A 168 -3.56 -12.92 7.29
C ARG A 168 -2.06 -12.69 7.27
#